data_a3c19f43d1c8e3fe83cfce4f0ea23024
#
_entry.id   a3c19f43d1c8e3fe83cfce4f0ea23024
#
_cell.length_a   1.000
_cell.length_b   1.000
_cell.length_c   1.000
_cell.angle_alpha   90.00
_cell.angle_beta   90.00
_cell.angle_gamma   90.00
#
_symmetry.space_group_name_H-M   'P 1'
#
loop_
_entity.id
_entity.type
_entity.pdbx_description
1 polymer ?
#
loop_
_entity_poly.entity_id
_entity_poly.type
_entity_poly.pdbx_seq_one_letter_code
_entity_poly.pdbx_strand_id
1 'polypeptide(L)' 'MMNATEARKMMQNDRDLEKELWYIEQLIAGAAEKGKSITYSIFQDEQVENGLDKKVIQALENAGYKVTMYVLNTFSIEW' A
#
# COMPACT_ATOMS: atom_id res chain seq x y z
N MET A 1 24.77 0.99 16.01
CA MET A 1 23.53 0.81 16.82
C MET A 1 22.50 1.85 16.39
N MET A 2 21.26 1.43 16.25
CA MET A 2 20.14 2.30 15.88
C MET A 2 19.83 3.28 17.00
N ASN A 3 19.69 4.57 16.70
CA ASN A 3 19.32 5.58 17.69
C ASN A 3 17.79 5.64 17.88
N ALA A 4 17.34 6.36 18.90
CA ALA A 4 15.92 6.46 19.22
C ALA A 4 15.09 7.09 18.08
N THR A 5 15.65 8.04 17.34
CA THR A 5 14.98 8.69 16.21
C THR A 5 14.75 7.71 15.07
N GLU A 6 15.74 6.89 14.76
CA GLU A 6 15.63 5.85 13.73
C GLU A 6 14.61 4.79 14.12
N ALA A 7 14.61 4.38 15.39
CA ALA A 7 13.63 3.41 15.90
C ALA A 7 12.19 3.95 15.80
N ARG A 8 11.99 5.23 16.11
CA ARG A 8 10.67 5.88 15.99
C ARG A 8 10.20 5.95 14.55
N LYS A 9 11.11 6.27 13.62
CA LYS A 9 10.78 6.30 12.19
C LYS A 9 10.36 4.94 11.67
N MET A 10 11.05 3.89 12.09
CA MET A 10 10.70 2.52 11.72
C MET A 10 9.32 2.12 12.26
N MET A 11 9.03 2.43 13.51
CA MET A 11 7.71 2.17 14.11
C MET A 11 6.60 2.91 13.39
N GLN A 12 6.83 4.18 13.07
CA GLN A 12 5.86 5.01 12.36
C GLN A 12 5.61 4.48 10.95
N ASN A 13 6.65 4.08 10.24
CA ASN A 13 6.52 3.50 8.90
C ASN A 13 5.72 2.20 8.93
N ASP A 14 5.91 1.35 9.94
CA ASP A 14 5.17 0.10 10.08
C ASP A 14 3.69 0.37 10.36
N ARG A 15 3.37 1.36 11.18
CA ARG A 15 1.98 1.77 11.44
C ARG A 15 1.32 2.33 10.19
N ASP A 16 2.03 3.16 9.43
CA ASP A 16 1.53 3.74 8.20
C ASP A 16 1.29 2.65 7.16
N LEU A 17 2.18 1.67 7.09
CA LEU A 17 2.04 0.51 6.22
C LEU A 17 0.79 -0.31 6.60
N GLU A 18 0.59 -0.61 7.86
CA GLU A 18 -0.58 -1.35 8.34
C GLU A 18 -1.89 -0.63 8.03
N LYS A 19 -1.95 0.68 8.25
CA LYS A 19 -3.13 1.49 7.94
C LYS A 19 -3.44 1.48 6.46
N GLU A 20 -2.42 1.64 5.63
CA GLU A 20 -2.60 1.66 4.18
C GLU A 20 -3.05 0.30 3.66
N LEU A 21 -2.45 -0.78 4.14
CA LEU A 21 -2.85 -2.14 3.77
C LEU A 21 -4.28 -2.43 4.22
N TRP A 22 -4.67 -2.00 5.42
CA TRP A 22 -6.04 -2.15 5.90
C TRP A 22 -7.04 -1.44 4.97
N TYR A 23 -6.73 -0.20 4.59
CA TYR A 23 -7.56 0.58 3.67
C TYR A 23 -7.69 -0.13 2.31
N ILE A 24 -6.59 -0.61 1.78
CA ILE A 24 -6.57 -1.33 0.50
C ILE A 24 -7.37 -2.62 0.59
N GLU A 25 -7.28 -3.36 1.69
CA GLU A 25 -8.09 -4.56 1.92
C GLU A 25 -9.59 -4.26 1.87
N GLN A 26 -10.02 -3.11 2.41
CA GLN A 26 -11.42 -2.68 2.33
C GLN A 26 -11.83 -2.41 0.89
N LEU A 27 -10.96 -1.81 0.09
CA LEU A 27 -11.23 -1.59 -1.33
C LEU A 27 -11.35 -2.91 -2.09
N ILE A 28 -10.46 -3.85 -1.81
CA ILE A 28 -10.49 -5.19 -2.44
C ILE A 28 -11.78 -5.92 -2.06
N ALA A 29 -12.13 -5.95 -0.78
CA ALA A 29 -13.34 -6.61 -0.29
C ALA A 29 -14.59 -6.01 -0.94
N GLY A 30 -14.69 -4.68 -1.01
CA GLY A 30 -15.80 -4.00 -1.64
C GLY A 30 -15.93 -4.32 -3.13
N ALA A 31 -14.81 -4.37 -3.84
CA ALA A 31 -14.81 -4.74 -5.26
C ALA A 31 -15.18 -6.21 -5.47
N ALA A 32 -14.64 -7.10 -4.65
CA ALA A 32 -14.95 -8.53 -4.71
C ALA A 32 -16.42 -8.82 -4.45
N GLU A 33 -17.04 -8.13 -3.51
CA GLU A 33 -18.48 -8.24 -3.24
C GLU A 33 -19.34 -7.87 -4.45
N LYS A 34 -18.83 -6.96 -5.29
CA LYS A 34 -19.50 -6.55 -6.54
C LYS A 34 -19.16 -7.46 -7.72
N GLY A 35 -18.42 -8.53 -7.49
CA GLY A 35 -18.00 -9.46 -8.54
C GLY A 35 -16.84 -8.98 -9.39
N LYS A 36 -16.10 -7.98 -8.93
CA LYS A 36 -14.95 -7.44 -9.64
C LYS A 36 -13.66 -8.16 -9.20
N SER A 37 -12.67 -8.19 -10.08
CA SER A 37 -11.35 -8.77 -9.81
C SER A 37 -10.23 -7.71 -9.83
N ILE A 38 -10.59 -6.44 -9.85
CA ILE A 38 -9.66 -5.32 -9.91
C ILE A 38 -10.21 -4.14 -9.12
N THR A 39 -9.32 -3.40 -8.48
CA THR A 39 -9.64 -2.12 -7.87
C THR A 39 -8.48 -1.16 -8.08
N TYR A 40 -8.71 0.13 -7.85
CA TYR A 40 -7.73 1.19 -8.07
C TYR A 40 -7.57 2.01 -6.82
N SER A 41 -6.38 2.53 -6.61
CA SER A 41 -6.09 3.47 -5.53
C SER A 41 -5.00 4.44 -5.97
N ILE A 42 -4.66 5.39 -5.11
CA ILE A 42 -3.66 6.41 -5.39
C ILE A 42 -2.78 6.60 -4.16
N PHE A 43 -1.48 6.79 -4.38
CA PHE A 43 -0.54 7.16 -3.31
C PHE A 43 -0.47 8.67 -3.16
N GLN A 44 -0.39 9.14 -1.93
CA GLN A 44 -0.11 10.54 -1.63
C GLN A 44 1.37 10.82 -1.89
N ASP A 45 1.70 12.09 -2.18
CA ASP A 45 3.09 12.48 -2.43
C ASP A 45 4.00 12.13 -1.24
N GLU A 46 3.53 12.32 -0.02
CA GLU A 46 4.27 11.96 1.19
C GLU A 46 4.58 10.46 1.25
N GLN A 47 3.66 9.63 0.83
CA GLN A 47 3.84 8.16 0.81
C GLN A 47 4.90 7.75 -0.20
N VAL A 48 4.99 8.44 -1.32
CA VAL A 48 6.03 8.20 -2.33
C VAL A 48 7.39 8.69 -1.82
N GLU A 49 7.44 9.88 -1.23
CA GLU A 49 8.68 10.47 -0.71
C GLU A 49 9.32 9.62 0.39
N ASN A 50 8.52 9.02 1.27
CA ASN A 50 9.03 8.21 2.37
C ASN A 50 9.21 6.73 2.01
N GLY A 51 8.91 6.34 0.76
CA GLY A 51 9.06 4.97 0.29
C GLY A 51 7.95 4.01 0.70
N LEU A 52 6.85 4.51 1.27
CA LEU A 52 5.72 3.69 1.69
C LEU A 52 5.06 2.99 0.51
N ASP A 53 4.99 3.65 -0.65
CA ASP A 53 4.45 3.11 -1.89
C ASP A 53 5.10 1.77 -2.25
N LYS A 54 6.42 1.71 -2.19
CA LYS A 54 7.18 0.48 -2.50
C LYS A 54 6.89 -0.63 -1.51
N LYS A 55 6.77 -0.29 -0.22
CA LYS A 55 6.45 -1.27 0.83
C LYS A 55 5.05 -1.85 0.65
N VAL A 56 4.08 -1.01 0.31
CA VAL A 56 2.70 -1.42 0.04
C VAL A 56 2.65 -2.36 -1.16
N ILE A 57 3.28 -1.98 -2.26
CA ILE A 57 3.33 -2.80 -3.48
C ILE A 57 3.96 -4.15 -3.20
N GLN A 58 5.08 -4.17 -2.48
CA GLN A 58 5.77 -5.41 -2.13
C GLN A 58 4.89 -6.33 -1.28
N ALA A 59 4.18 -5.77 -0.30
CA ALA A 59 3.28 -6.55 0.56
C ALA A 59 2.13 -7.14 -0.24
N LEU A 60 1.54 -6.39 -1.17
CA LEU A 60 0.46 -6.86 -2.03
C LEU A 60 0.93 -7.96 -2.98
N GLU A 61 2.09 -7.79 -3.59
CA GLU A 61 2.66 -8.81 -4.48
C GLU A 61 2.98 -10.09 -3.73
N ASN A 62 3.52 -9.98 -2.51
CA ASN A 62 3.80 -11.13 -1.65
C ASN A 62 2.51 -11.87 -1.26
N ALA A 63 1.39 -11.18 -1.19
CA ALA A 63 0.09 -11.78 -0.92
C ALA A 63 -0.59 -12.37 -2.16
N GLY A 64 0.04 -12.26 -3.33
CA GLY A 64 -0.46 -12.84 -4.57
C GLY A 64 -1.23 -11.90 -5.48
N TYR A 65 -1.31 -10.62 -5.15
CA TYR A 65 -1.97 -9.63 -5.99
C TYR A 65 -1.05 -9.13 -7.10
N LYS A 66 -1.63 -8.75 -8.22
CA LYS A 66 -0.92 -8.08 -9.30
C LYS A 66 -1.12 -6.58 -9.16
N VAL A 67 -0.02 -5.83 -9.05
CA VAL A 67 -0.06 -4.38 -8.91
C VAL A 67 0.53 -3.73 -10.16
N THR A 68 -0.20 -2.77 -10.74
CA THR A 68 0.23 -2.02 -11.92
C THR A 68 0.21 -0.53 -11.60
N MET A 69 1.32 0.16 -11.85
CA MET A 69 1.43 1.59 -11.64
C MET A 69 1.04 2.36 -12.89
N TYR A 70 0.32 3.44 -12.71
CA TYR A 70 -0.08 4.38 -13.75
C TYR A 70 0.48 5.77 -13.44
N VAL A 71 0.06 6.76 -14.22
CA VAL A 71 0.48 8.15 -13.99
C VAL A 71 -0.17 8.74 -12.73
N LEU A 72 0.44 9.79 -12.17
CA LEU A 72 -0.07 10.52 -11.00
C LEU A 72 -0.23 9.62 -9.76
N ASN A 73 0.70 8.69 -9.57
CA ASN A 73 0.73 7.78 -8.41
C ASN A 73 -0.52 6.89 -8.28
N THR A 74 -1.28 6.74 -9.34
CA THR A 74 -2.42 5.84 -9.40
C THR A 74 -1.93 4.41 -9.65
N PHE A 75 -2.53 3.44 -8.99
CA PHE A 75 -2.20 2.03 -9.19
C PHE A 75 -3.44 1.15 -9.17
N SER A 76 -3.35 0.01 -9.85
CA SER A 76 -4.40 -1.01 -9.82
C SER A 76 -3.93 -2.24 -9.07
N ILE A 77 -4.87 -2.93 -8.47
CA ILE A 77 -4.65 -4.19 -7.74
C ILE A 77 -5.60 -5.21 -8.34
N GLU A 78 -5.05 -6.29 -8.88
CA GLU A 78 -5.82 -7.37 -9.49
C GLU A 78 -5.63 -8.67 -8.71
N TRP A 79 -6.67 -9.49 -8.72
CA TRP A 79 -6.63 -10.81 -8.10
C TRP A 79 -7.38 -11.90 -8.89
#